data_dc0b5d1bf6bca197470b0724e4a4115d
#
_entry.id   dc0b5d1bf6bca197470b0724e4a4115d
#
_cell.length_a   1.000
_cell.length_b   1.000
_cell.length_c   1.000
_cell.angle_alpha   90.00
_cell.angle_beta   90.00
_cell.angle_gamma   90.00
#
_symmetry.space_group_name_H-M   'P 1'
#
loop_
_entity.id
_entity.type
_entity.pdbx_description
1 polymer ?
#
loop_
_entity_poly.entity_id
_entity_poly.type
_entity_poly.pdbx_seq_one_letter_code
_entity_poly.pdbx_strand_id
1 'polypeptide(L)'
;GLYIDEHVSFADLKQTLYFFVKEMYGKDVKVRFRPSYFPFTEPSAEMDVSCFICGGSGCNICKKTGWVEILGCGMVHPNVLTNCNIDPAKYTGFAFGMGIERPAMLKYGINDIRLFSENDVRFLKQFTSAI
;
A
#
# COMPACT_ATOMS: atom_id res chain seq x y z
N GLY A 1 -8.84 -1.91 -0.66
CA GLY A 1 -9.63 -2.01 0.57
C GLY A 1 -10.51 -0.79 0.78
N LEU A 2 -11.68 -1.01 1.31
CA LEU A 2 -12.65 0.04 1.69
C LEU A 2 -13.31 -0.37 3.01
N TYR A 3 -13.33 0.54 3.97
CA TYR A 3 -14.03 0.35 5.24
C TYR A 3 -14.85 1.59 5.57
N ILE A 4 -16.13 1.41 5.87
CA ILE A 4 -17.07 2.48 6.22
C ILE A 4 -17.83 2.06 7.48
N ASP A 5 -17.83 2.94 8.48
CA ASP A 5 -18.57 2.74 9.72
C ASP A 5 -18.79 4.10 10.42
N GLU A 6 -19.43 4.11 11.57
CA GLU A 6 -19.55 5.31 12.40
C GLU A 6 -18.18 5.64 13.03
N HIS A 7 -17.80 6.92 13.01
CA HIS A 7 -16.58 7.45 13.66
C HIS A 7 -15.24 6.90 13.17
N VAL A 8 -15.16 6.38 11.96
CA VAL A 8 -13.88 5.94 11.36
C VAL A 8 -12.95 7.12 11.14
N SER A 9 -11.69 6.98 11.53
CA SER A 9 -10.68 8.03 11.48
C SER A 9 -9.46 7.67 10.62
N PHE A 10 -8.65 8.67 10.31
CA PHE A 10 -7.36 8.46 9.64
C PHE A 10 -6.37 7.66 10.53
N ALA A 11 -6.56 7.68 11.85
CA ALA A 11 -5.79 6.86 12.77
C ALA A 11 -6.09 5.36 12.59
N ASP A 12 -7.37 5.01 12.38
CA ASP A 12 -7.80 3.63 12.13
C ASP A 12 -7.21 3.11 10.81
N LEU A 13 -7.22 3.95 9.75
CA LEU A 13 -6.54 3.65 8.50
C LEU A 13 -5.05 3.34 8.73
N LYS A 14 -4.33 4.23 9.42
CA LYS A 14 -2.91 4.02 9.72
C LYS A 14 -2.68 2.74 10.50
N GLN A 15 -3.47 2.46 11.52
CA GLN A 15 -3.33 1.25 12.34
C GLN A 15 -3.53 -0.02 11.52
N THR A 16 -4.54 -0.04 10.66
CA THR A 16 -4.81 -1.15 9.72
C THR A 16 -3.61 -1.39 8.80
N LEU A 17 -3.06 -0.32 8.22
CA LEU A 17 -1.93 -0.42 7.30
C LEU A 17 -0.61 -0.77 8.01
N TYR A 18 -0.39 -0.30 9.24
CA TYR A 18 0.73 -0.74 10.08
C TYR A 18 0.65 -2.23 10.40
N PHE A 19 -0.52 -2.74 10.74
CA PHE A 19 -0.73 -4.16 10.95
C PHE A 19 -0.38 -4.96 9.69
N PHE A 20 -0.92 -4.56 8.54
CA PHE A 20 -0.61 -5.20 7.26
C PHE A 20 0.90 -5.26 6.98
N VAL A 21 1.63 -4.16 7.15
CA VAL A 21 3.07 -4.12 6.89
C VAL A 21 3.85 -5.05 7.82
N LYS A 22 3.49 -5.09 9.10
CA LYS A 22 4.14 -5.97 10.08
C LYS A 22 3.92 -7.45 9.78
N GLU A 23 2.70 -7.82 9.38
CA GLU A 23 2.37 -9.20 9.00
C GLU A 23 3.06 -9.60 7.68
N MET A 24 3.13 -8.68 6.71
CA MET A 24 3.67 -8.96 5.39
C MET A 24 5.20 -9.00 5.35
N TYR A 25 5.87 -8.07 6.06
CA TYR A 25 7.30 -7.80 5.92
C TYR A 25 8.10 -7.92 7.22
N GLY A 26 7.43 -8.14 8.35
CA GLY A 26 8.06 -8.24 9.65
C GLY A 26 8.07 -6.94 10.46
N LYS A 27 8.44 -7.07 11.75
CA LYS A 27 8.29 -6.00 12.76
C LYS A 27 9.28 -4.85 12.59
N ASP A 28 10.40 -5.07 11.92
CA ASP A 28 11.50 -4.10 11.81
C ASP A 28 11.31 -3.12 10.65
N VAL A 29 10.34 -3.35 9.78
CA VAL A 29 10.06 -2.48 8.63
C VAL A 29 9.40 -1.19 9.10
N LYS A 30 10.03 -0.06 8.77
CA LYS A 30 9.51 1.27 9.07
C LYS A 30 8.51 1.70 8.01
N VAL A 31 7.50 2.44 8.45
CA VAL A 31 6.44 3.00 7.60
C VAL A 31 6.45 4.51 7.71
N ARG A 32 6.22 5.20 6.61
CA ARG A 32 5.91 6.63 6.59
C ARG A 32 4.73 6.90 5.67
N PHE A 33 3.96 7.93 6.01
CA PHE A 33 2.90 8.46 5.18
C PHE A 33 3.33 9.82 4.63
N ARG A 34 3.13 10.01 3.33
CA ARG A 34 3.36 11.29 2.64
C ARG A 34 2.01 11.86 2.19
N PRO A 35 1.72 13.15 2.40
CA PRO A 35 0.53 13.77 1.83
C PRO A 35 0.49 13.55 0.30
N SER A 36 -0.71 13.25 -0.20
CA SER A 36 -0.96 13.08 -1.63
C SER A 36 -2.35 13.59 -1.98
N TYR A 37 -2.74 13.51 -3.23
CA TYR A 37 -4.05 13.89 -3.71
C TYR A 37 -4.68 12.78 -4.54
N PHE A 38 -5.90 12.41 -4.18
CA PHE A 38 -6.77 11.56 -5.00
C PHE A 38 -8.18 12.17 -5.02
N PRO A 39 -8.90 12.12 -6.17
CA PRO A 39 -10.18 12.83 -6.30
C PRO A 39 -11.31 12.25 -5.46
N PHE A 40 -11.13 11.05 -4.93
CA PHE A 40 -12.14 10.30 -4.16
C PHE A 40 -11.81 10.14 -2.67
N THR A 41 -10.69 10.72 -2.21
CA THR A 41 -10.29 10.71 -0.79
C THR A 41 -9.80 12.08 -0.33
N GLU A 42 -10.09 12.43 0.94
CA GLU A 42 -9.60 13.66 1.60
C GLU A 42 -9.66 13.47 3.14
N PRO A 43 -8.54 13.58 3.88
CA PRO A 43 -7.17 13.70 3.38
C PRO A 43 -6.68 12.44 2.68
N SER A 44 -5.72 12.63 1.76
CA SER A 44 -5.09 11.54 1.01
C SER A 44 -3.61 11.41 1.36
N ALA A 45 -3.08 10.20 1.29
CA ALA A 45 -1.68 9.92 1.52
C ALA A 45 -1.18 8.76 0.66
N GLU A 46 0.12 8.76 0.42
CA GLU A 46 0.86 7.60 -0.06
C GLU A 46 1.63 6.98 1.11
N MET A 47 1.68 5.66 1.15
CA MET A 47 2.42 4.93 2.17
C MET A 47 3.67 4.30 1.59
N ASP A 48 4.81 4.64 2.21
CA ASP A 48 6.11 4.05 1.89
C ASP A 48 6.55 3.12 3.03
N VAL A 49 7.29 2.08 2.67
CA VAL A 49 8.03 1.23 3.61
C VAL A 49 9.52 1.41 3.44
N SER A 50 10.29 1.25 4.54
CA SER A 50 11.76 1.25 4.46
C SER A 50 12.22 0.08 3.58
N CYS A 51 13.17 0.35 2.70
CA CYS A 51 13.69 -0.69 1.82
C CYS A 51 14.60 -1.65 2.62
N PHE A 52 14.07 -2.79 2.99
CA PHE A 52 14.80 -3.83 3.70
C PHE A 52 15.71 -4.67 2.79
N ILE A 53 15.54 -4.58 1.48
CA ILE A 53 16.43 -5.26 0.50
C ILE A 53 17.85 -4.67 0.55
N CYS A 54 17.96 -3.35 0.69
CA CYS A 54 19.26 -2.67 0.79
C CYS A 54 19.55 -2.15 2.20
N GLY A 55 18.70 -2.44 3.19
CA GLY A 55 18.85 -1.93 4.55
C GLY A 55 18.86 -0.40 4.66
N GLY A 56 18.27 0.30 3.67
CA GLY A 56 18.24 1.76 3.61
C GLY A 56 19.43 2.41 2.90
N SER A 57 20.44 1.63 2.45
CA SER A 57 21.64 2.16 1.77
C SER A 57 21.37 2.68 0.36
N GLY A 58 20.23 2.33 -0.22
CA GLY A 58 19.81 2.72 -1.55
C GLY A 58 20.14 1.66 -2.62
N CYS A 59 19.10 1.24 -3.36
CA CYS A 59 19.22 0.28 -4.47
C CYS A 59 18.30 0.70 -5.62
N ASN A 60 18.31 -0.08 -6.71
CA ASN A 60 17.45 0.19 -7.86
C ASN A 60 15.96 0.10 -7.54
N ILE A 61 15.54 -0.77 -6.60
CA ILE A 61 14.15 -0.93 -6.18
C ILE A 61 13.65 0.33 -5.48
N CYS A 62 14.40 0.85 -4.51
CA CYS A 62 14.04 2.08 -3.81
C CYS A 62 14.52 3.34 -4.53
N LYS A 63 15.06 3.23 -5.75
CA LYS A 63 15.62 4.35 -6.53
C LYS A 63 16.62 5.20 -5.71
N LYS A 64 17.45 4.53 -4.91
CA LYS A 64 18.44 5.12 -4.00
C LYS A 64 17.87 5.97 -2.86
N THR A 65 16.57 5.97 -2.63
CA THR A 65 15.90 6.77 -1.57
C THR A 65 15.88 6.08 -0.21
N GLY A 66 16.06 4.76 -0.17
CA GLY A 66 15.86 3.93 1.02
C GLY A 66 14.39 3.63 1.34
N TRP A 67 13.45 4.13 0.54
CA TRP A 67 12.01 3.97 0.73
C TRP A 67 11.32 3.45 -0.53
N VAL A 68 10.30 2.62 -0.36
CA VAL A 68 9.49 2.09 -1.46
C VAL A 68 8.03 2.41 -1.19
N GLU A 69 7.42 3.15 -2.10
CA GLU A 69 5.97 3.38 -2.10
C GLU A 69 5.26 2.07 -2.42
N ILE A 70 4.28 1.69 -1.59
CA ILE A 70 3.52 0.45 -1.78
C ILE A 70 2.05 0.66 -2.08
N LEU A 71 1.45 1.75 -1.62
CA LEU A 71 0.03 2.02 -1.83
C LEU A 71 -0.34 3.49 -1.70
N GLY A 72 -1.49 3.85 -2.29
CA GLY A 72 -2.20 5.08 -1.99
C GLY A 72 -3.38 4.81 -1.05
N CYS A 73 -3.70 5.77 -0.20
CA CYS A 73 -4.78 5.66 0.78
C CYS A 73 -5.37 7.02 1.16
N GLY A 74 -6.49 7.01 1.86
CA GLY A 74 -7.10 8.24 2.39
C GLY A 74 -8.48 8.00 3.00
N MET A 75 -9.02 9.07 3.59
CA MET A 75 -10.41 9.06 4.03
C MET A 75 -11.34 9.23 2.82
N VAL A 76 -12.40 8.47 2.78
CA VAL A 76 -13.38 8.53 1.69
C VAL A 76 -14.02 9.93 1.67
N HIS A 77 -13.99 10.57 0.51
CA HIS A 77 -14.56 11.90 0.36
C HIS A 77 -16.08 11.88 0.59
N PRO A 78 -16.67 12.82 1.36
CA PRO A 78 -18.10 12.83 1.66
C PRO A 78 -19.02 12.73 0.43
N ASN A 79 -18.63 13.34 -0.69
CA ASN A 79 -19.40 13.25 -1.94
C ASN A 79 -19.50 11.82 -2.48
N VAL A 80 -18.48 10.98 -2.26
CA VAL A 80 -18.52 9.56 -2.64
C VAL A 80 -19.57 8.83 -1.83
N LEU A 81 -19.64 9.07 -0.52
CA LEU A 81 -20.66 8.49 0.36
C LEU A 81 -22.06 8.93 -0.07
N THR A 82 -22.26 10.23 -0.31
CA THR A 82 -23.54 10.77 -0.77
C THR A 82 -23.99 10.15 -2.09
N ASN A 83 -23.09 9.99 -3.05
CA ASN A 83 -23.41 9.37 -4.35
C ASN A 83 -23.76 7.87 -4.23
N CYS A 84 -23.35 7.25 -3.13
CA CYS A 84 -23.71 5.86 -2.78
C CYS A 84 -24.92 5.76 -1.86
N ASN A 85 -25.65 6.86 -1.61
CA ASN A 85 -26.78 6.95 -0.67
C ASN A 85 -26.39 6.60 0.78
N ILE A 86 -25.15 6.91 1.18
CA ILE A 86 -24.65 6.78 2.55
C ILE A 86 -24.59 8.17 3.18
N ASP A 87 -25.18 8.34 4.35
CA ASP A 87 -25.20 9.62 5.05
C ASP A 87 -23.79 10.01 5.59
N PRO A 88 -23.12 11.03 5.02
CA PRO A 88 -21.78 11.43 5.44
C PRO A 88 -21.76 12.16 6.80
N ALA A 89 -22.93 12.53 7.35
CA ALA A 89 -23.03 13.08 8.70
C ALA A 89 -22.93 11.96 9.77
N LYS A 90 -23.31 10.74 9.40
CA LYS A 90 -23.31 9.59 10.28
C LYS A 90 -22.11 8.67 10.06
N TYR A 91 -21.74 8.46 8.82
CA TYR A 91 -20.70 7.50 8.44
C TYR A 91 -19.46 8.20 7.88
N THR A 92 -18.32 7.67 8.26
CA THR A 92 -17.03 8.00 7.68
C THR A 92 -16.35 6.72 7.20
N GLY A 93 -15.26 6.83 6.46
CA GLY A 93 -14.57 5.64 6.00
C GLY A 93 -13.19 5.95 5.47
N PHE A 94 -12.41 4.91 5.28
CA PHE A 94 -11.13 4.99 4.59
C PHE A 94 -11.06 4.01 3.43
N ALA A 95 -10.18 4.33 2.49
CA ALA A 95 -9.86 3.45 1.37
C ALA A 95 -8.35 3.38 1.16
N PHE A 96 -7.89 2.28 0.62
CA PHE A 96 -6.52 2.12 0.13
C PHE A 96 -6.47 1.21 -1.10
N GLY A 97 -5.50 1.48 -1.97
CA GLY A 97 -5.27 0.67 -3.16
C GLY A 97 -3.79 0.41 -3.37
N MET A 98 -3.42 -0.84 -3.67
CA MET A 98 -2.04 -1.21 -3.97
C MET A 98 -1.96 -2.08 -5.22
N GLY A 99 -0.90 -1.87 -6.01
CA GLY A 99 -0.52 -2.84 -7.05
C GLY A 99 0.09 -4.08 -6.41
N ILE A 100 -0.25 -5.25 -6.91
CA ILE A 100 0.23 -6.52 -6.34
C ILE A 100 1.73 -6.70 -6.56
N GLU A 101 2.25 -6.15 -7.63
CA GLU A 101 3.64 -6.32 -8.06
C GLU A 101 4.64 -5.73 -7.04
N ARG A 102 4.40 -4.53 -6.52
CA ARG A 102 5.32 -3.89 -5.57
C ARG A 102 5.46 -4.65 -4.25
N PRO A 103 4.37 -5.05 -3.57
CA PRO A 103 4.44 -5.96 -2.43
C PRO A 103 5.15 -7.28 -2.74
N ALA A 104 4.89 -7.89 -3.90
CA ALA A 104 5.53 -9.12 -4.31
C ALA A 104 7.04 -8.95 -4.58
N MET A 105 7.44 -7.86 -5.25
CA MET A 105 8.85 -7.51 -5.44
C MET A 105 9.60 -7.46 -4.12
N LEU A 106 9.03 -6.77 -3.14
CA LEU A 106 9.65 -6.65 -1.81
C LEU A 106 9.71 -8.01 -1.11
N LYS A 107 8.62 -8.77 -1.10
CA LYS A 107 8.52 -10.05 -0.40
C LYS A 107 9.47 -11.11 -0.96
N TYR A 108 9.64 -11.16 -2.27
CA TYR A 108 10.43 -12.18 -2.96
C TYR A 108 11.79 -11.67 -3.47
N GLY A 109 12.16 -10.42 -3.17
CA GLY A 109 13.44 -9.85 -3.59
C GLY A 109 13.58 -9.67 -5.11
N ILE A 110 12.46 -9.49 -5.83
CA ILE A 110 12.44 -9.31 -7.28
C ILE A 110 12.88 -7.88 -7.60
N ASN A 111 13.91 -7.72 -8.40
CA ASN A 111 14.56 -6.44 -8.65
C ASN A 111 14.02 -5.66 -9.86
N ASP A 112 13.12 -6.23 -10.64
CA ASP A 112 12.52 -5.59 -11.82
C ASP A 112 11.05 -5.96 -11.96
N ILE A 113 10.17 -4.95 -11.97
CA ILE A 113 8.72 -5.12 -12.07
C ILE A 113 8.28 -5.70 -13.42
N ARG A 114 9.09 -5.50 -14.48
CA ARG A 114 8.77 -5.99 -15.83
C ARG A 114 8.74 -7.51 -15.91
N LEU A 115 9.47 -8.19 -15.04
CA LEU A 115 9.49 -9.65 -14.96
C LEU A 115 8.11 -10.28 -14.77
N PHE A 116 7.18 -9.55 -14.13
CA PHE A 116 5.80 -10.03 -13.93
C PHE A 116 4.98 -10.06 -15.23
N SER A 117 5.35 -9.26 -16.24
CA SER A 117 4.62 -9.12 -17.50
C SER A 117 5.35 -9.69 -18.73
N GLU A 118 6.61 -10.06 -18.60
CA GLU A 118 7.42 -10.62 -19.71
C GLU A 118 7.08 -12.07 -20.06
N ASN A 119 6.29 -12.74 -19.22
CA ASN A 119 5.88 -14.15 -19.40
C ASN A 119 7.04 -15.11 -19.57
N ASP A 120 8.19 -14.85 -18.94
CA ASP A 120 9.36 -15.71 -18.98
C ASP A 120 9.13 -16.96 -18.11
N VAL A 121 9.08 -18.12 -18.73
CA VAL A 121 8.84 -19.40 -18.06
C VAL A 121 9.91 -19.71 -17.00
N ARG A 122 11.15 -19.23 -17.18
CA ARG A 122 12.24 -19.40 -16.20
C ARG A 122 11.95 -18.62 -14.92
N PHE A 123 11.38 -17.41 -15.05
CA PHE A 123 10.94 -16.61 -13.92
C PHE A 123 9.75 -17.26 -13.22
N LEU A 124 8.72 -17.66 -13.97
CA LEU A 124 7.49 -18.24 -13.40
C LEU A 124 7.75 -19.56 -12.65
N LYS A 125 8.65 -20.39 -13.16
CA LYS A 125 9.02 -21.68 -12.53
C LYS A 125 9.70 -21.55 -11.17
N GLN A 126 10.19 -20.37 -10.79
CA GLN A 126 10.79 -20.14 -9.48
C GLN A 126 9.74 -20.13 -8.34
N PHE A 127 8.46 -19.97 -8.66
CA PHE A 127 7.37 -19.81 -7.69
C PHE A 127 6.42 -21.02 -7.59
N THR A 128 6.86 -22.21 -7.99
CA THR A 128 6.04 -23.43 -7.99
C THR A 128 5.59 -23.87 -6.59
N SER A 129 6.22 -23.40 -5.53
CA SER A 129 5.89 -23.69 -4.13
C SER A 129 5.21 -22.54 -3.39
N ALA A 130 4.80 -21.49 -4.11
CA ALA A 130 4.14 -20.32 -3.52
C ALA A 130 2.61 -20.49 -3.37
N ILE A 131 2.11 -21.72 -3.52
CA ILE A 131 0.70 -22.11 -3.35
C ILE A 131 0.56 -22.90 -2.05
#